data_5a75aa690ea7c07f6409016d719a6919
#
_entry.id   5a75aa690ea7c07f6409016d719a6919
#
_cell.length_a   1.000
_cell.length_b   1.000
_cell.length_c   1.000
_cell.angle_alpha   90.00
_cell.angle_beta   90.00
_cell.angle_gamma   90.00
#
_symmetry.space_group_name_H-M   'P 1'
#
loop_
_entity.id
_entity.type
_entity.pdbx_description
1 polymer ?
#
loop_
_entity_poly.entity_id
_entity_poly.type
_entity_poly.pdbx_seq_one_letter_code
_entity_poly.pdbx_strand_id
1 'polypeptide(L)'
;MLDRRALADGRNAPPFETSLFVATSVVSVNQPAYVVTDAGLKSFATDGPNPEPARGTPPGSRYEFFGDEHGRLFVPEGAARPALGTVVECVTPHCDPTVNLHDVYHVVEGDTLAELWPVDARGGRSAIGRRRPRLRPAIPI
;
A
#
# COMPACT_ATOMS: atom_id res chain seq x y z
N MET A 1 -3.60 6.67 -13.17
CA MET A 1 -2.92 5.94 -12.09
C MET A 1 -2.88 4.47 -12.48
N LEU A 2 -1.71 3.81 -12.41
CA LEU A 2 -1.54 2.40 -12.76
C LEU A 2 -1.66 1.54 -11.52
N ASP A 3 -2.42 0.47 -11.62
CA ASP A 3 -2.59 -0.56 -10.60
C ASP A 3 -2.35 -1.96 -11.20
N ARG A 4 -2.46 -2.99 -10.37
CA ARG A 4 -2.25 -4.39 -10.81
C ARG A 4 -3.23 -4.83 -11.90
N ARG A 5 -4.46 -4.30 -11.92
CA ARG A 5 -5.44 -4.60 -12.99
C ARG A 5 -4.98 -4.02 -14.31
N ALA A 6 -4.57 -2.74 -14.33
CA ALA A 6 -4.07 -2.09 -15.53
C ALA A 6 -2.78 -2.72 -16.06
N LEU A 7 -1.88 -3.16 -15.16
CA LEU A 7 -0.62 -3.82 -15.52
C LEU A 7 -0.84 -5.25 -16.05
N ALA A 8 -1.87 -5.96 -15.60
CA ALA A 8 -2.16 -7.33 -16.03
C ALA A 8 -2.64 -7.43 -17.49
N ASP A 9 -3.19 -6.35 -18.07
CA ASP A 9 -3.72 -6.35 -19.44
C ASP A 9 -2.63 -6.23 -20.53
N GLY A 10 -1.40 -5.95 -20.20
CA GLY A 10 -0.18 -6.09 -21.02
C GLY A 10 -0.17 -5.50 -22.45
N ARG A 11 -1.32 -5.32 -23.07
CA ARG A 11 -1.46 -4.93 -24.47
C ARG A 11 -1.55 -3.44 -24.74
N ASN A 12 -1.92 -2.65 -23.70
CA ASN A 12 -2.11 -1.21 -23.79
C ASN A 12 -1.67 -0.49 -22.52
N ALA A 13 -0.61 -0.98 -21.83
CA ALA A 13 -0.08 -0.26 -20.69
C ALA A 13 0.30 1.16 -21.10
N PRO A 14 -0.33 2.22 -20.60
CA PRO A 14 0.05 3.58 -20.91
C PRO A 14 1.51 3.80 -20.47
N PRO A 15 2.24 4.73 -21.11
CA PRO A 15 3.65 4.97 -20.81
C PRO A 15 3.82 5.79 -19.51
N PHE A 16 3.15 5.38 -18.45
CA PHE A 16 3.22 6.03 -17.14
C PHE A 16 3.89 5.10 -16.13
N GLU A 17 4.65 5.68 -15.23
CA GLU A 17 5.21 4.96 -14.09
C GLU A 17 4.16 4.79 -13.01
N THR A 18 4.26 3.68 -12.24
CA THR A 18 3.45 3.48 -11.05
C THR A 18 3.87 4.48 -9.98
N SER A 19 2.91 5.25 -9.47
CA SER A 19 3.15 6.29 -8.46
C SER A 19 2.30 6.13 -7.20
N LEU A 20 1.36 5.16 -7.17
CA LEU A 20 0.56 4.86 -6.00
C LEU A 20 0.96 3.51 -5.41
N PHE A 21 1.32 3.53 -4.13
CA PHE A 21 1.70 2.37 -3.36
C PHE A 21 0.98 2.37 -2.03
N VAL A 22 0.76 1.20 -1.46
CA VAL A 22 0.46 1.05 -0.03
C VAL A 22 1.77 0.67 0.65
N ALA A 23 2.22 1.51 1.58
CA ALA A 23 3.35 1.21 2.45
C ALA A 23 2.87 0.34 3.63
N THR A 24 3.60 -0.73 3.91
CA THR A 24 3.34 -1.65 5.01
C THR A 24 4.64 -2.01 5.71
N SER A 25 4.60 -2.24 7.01
CA SER A 25 5.78 -2.56 7.81
C SER A 25 5.83 -4.04 8.15
N VAL A 26 7.03 -4.62 8.15
CA VAL A 26 7.24 -5.97 8.66
C VAL A 26 7.06 -5.98 10.17
N VAL A 27 6.06 -6.70 10.66
CA VAL A 27 5.71 -6.79 12.09
C VAL A 27 6.06 -8.14 12.72
N SER A 28 6.39 -9.17 11.92
CA SER A 28 6.87 -10.46 12.42
C SER A 28 7.77 -11.17 11.41
N VAL A 29 8.85 -11.77 11.92
CA VAL A 29 9.85 -12.55 11.15
C VAL A 29 9.98 -13.98 11.67
N ASN A 30 9.07 -14.43 12.54
CA ASN A 30 9.19 -15.70 13.26
C ASN A 30 8.91 -16.94 12.41
N GLN A 31 8.28 -16.78 11.25
CA GLN A 31 7.97 -17.89 10.35
C GLN A 31 9.11 -18.09 9.34
N PRO A 32 9.59 -19.34 9.13
CA PRO A 32 10.68 -19.58 8.19
C PRO A 32 10.32 -19.30 6.73
N ALA A 33 9.05 -19.52 6.34
CA ALA A 33 8.59 -19.43 4.95
C ALA A 33 8.19 -18.01 4.51
N TYR A 34 7.86 -17.10 5.44
CA TYR A 34 7.37 -15.75 5.12
C TYR A 34 7.64 -14.79 6.26
N VAL A 35 7.52 -13.50 6.00
CA VAL A 35 7.40 -12.46 7.04
C VAL A 35 5.97 -11.94 7.05
N VAL A 36 5.51 -11.42 8.19
CA VAL A 36 4.18 -10.82 8.34
C VAL A 36 4.30 -9.31 8.29
N THR A 37 3.38 -8.69 7.58
CA THR A 37 3.26 -7.22 7.50
C THR A 37 1.93 -6.76 8.09
N ASP A 38 1.80 -5.46 8.40
CA ASP A 38 0.64 -4.82 9.02
C ASP A 38 -0.42 -4.32 8.02
N ALA A 39 -0.45 -4.85 6.80
CA ALA A 39 -1.49 -4.53 5.82
C ALA A 39 -2.22 -5.80 5.35
N GLY A 40 -3.49 -5.88 5.65
CA GLY A 40 -4.38 -6.97 5.25
C GLY A 40 -5.52 -6.50 4.36
N LEU A 41 -6.66 -7.17 4.47
CA LEU A 41 -7.87 -6.88 3.70
C LEU A 41 -8.40 -5.44 3.90
N LYS A 42 -8.10 -4.80 5.03
CA LYS A 42 -8.48 -3.42 5.31
C LYS A 42 -7.58 -2.37 4.66
N SER A 43 -6.46 -2.75 4.09
CA SER A 43 -5.49 -1.84 3.49
C SER A 43 -5.50 -1.85 1.97
N PHE A 44 -6.09 -2.87 1.36
CA PHE A 44 -6.10 -3.07 -0.09
C PHE A 44 -7.50 -3.45 -0.59
N ALA A 45 -7.78 -3.07 -1.84
CA ALA A 45 -8.90 -3.64 -2.58
C ALA A 45 -8.75 -5.16 -2.72
N THR A 46 -9.88 -5.88 -2.72
CA THR A 46 -9.92 -7.35 -2.82
C THR A 46 -10.58 -7.84 -4.11
N ASP A 47 -10.88 -6.94 -5.03
CA ASP A 47 -11.55 -7.21 -6.31
C ASP A 47 -10.57 -7.36 -7.49
N GLY A 48 -9.32 -7.63 -7.21
CA GLY A 48 -8.24 -7.82 -8.17
C GLY A 48 -7.24 -8.92 -7.76
N PRO A 49 -6.09 -9.00 -8.45
CA PRO A 49 -5.00 -9.89 -8.02
C PRO A 49 -4.43 -9.45 -6.67
N ASN A 50 -3.60 -10.29 -6.06
CA ASN A 50 -2.89 -9.90 -4.83
C ASN A 50 -2.03 -8.65 -5.04
N PRO A 51 -1.78 -7.83 -4.00
CA PRO A 51 -0.82 -6.73 -4.05
C PRO A 51 0.54 -7.19 -4.56
N GLU A 52 1.26 -6.35 -5.29
CA GLU A 52 2.60 -6.68 -5.77
C GLU A 52 3.65 -5.90 -5.00
N PRO A 53 4.54 -6.58 -4.25
CA PRO A 53 5.66 -5.93 -3.60
C PRO A 53 6.60 -5.32 -4.65
N ALA A 54 6.85 -4.01 -4.55
CA ALA A 54 7.66 -3.26 -5.50
C ALA A 54 8.97 -2.73 -4.91
N ARG A 55 8.96 -2.32 -3.64
CA ARG A 55 10.13 -1.76 -2.95
C ARG A 55 10.24 -2.31 -1.53
N GLY A 56 11.44 -2.22 -0.93
CA GLY A 56 11.70 -2.71 0.43
C GLY A 56 11.80 -4.23 0.57
N THR A 57 11.83 -4.95 -0.54
CA THR A 57 11.88 -6.42 -0.60
C THR A 57 12.62 -6.88 -1.85
N PRO A 58 13.24 -8.09 -1.86
CA PRO A 58 13.88 -8.64 -3.04
C PRO A 58 12.92 -8.76 -4.25
N PRO A 59 13.38 -8.53 -5.46
CA PRO A 59 12.60 -8.76 -6.67
C PRO A 59 12.05 -10.20 -6.74
N GLY A 60 10.82 -10.36 -7.22
CA GLY A 60 10.14 -11.67 -7.27
C GLY A 60 9.46 -12.07 -5.96
N SER A 61 9.47 -11.21 -4.94
CA SER A 61 8.67 -11.42 -3.74
C SER A 61 7.17 -11.44 -4.06
N ARG A 62 6.39 -12.20 -3.27
CA ARG A 62 4.94 -12.34 -3.43
C ARG A 62 4.23 -11.92 -2.15
N TYR A 63 3.07 -11.29 -2.32
CA TYR A 63 2.21 -10.87 -1.22
C TYR A 63 0.92 -11.69 -1.22
N GLU A 64 0.48 -12.09 -0.02
CA GLU A 64 -0.81 -12.75 0.18
C GLU A 64 -1.50 -12.16 1.40
N PHE A 65 -2.81 -12.01 1.33
CA PHE A 65 -3.60 -11.61 2.49
C PHE A 65 -3.53 -12.64 3.62
N PHE A 66 -3.43 -12.17 4.84
CA PHE A 66 -3.38 -13.00 6.05
C PHE A 66 -4.34 -12.43 7.10
N GLY A 67 -5.61 -12.32 6.74
CA GLY A 67 -6.67 -11.72 7.54
C GLY A 67 -6.84 -10.22 7.31
N ASP A 68 -7.57 -9.58 8.20
CA ASP A 68 -8.01 -8.19 8.03
C ASP A 68 -6.86 -7.19 8.12
N GLU A 69 -5.96 -7.41 9.07
CA GLU A 69 -4.90 -6.46 9.43
C GLU A 69 -3.51 -6.86 8.93
N HIS A 70 -3.34 -8.08 8.40
CA HIS A 70 -2.02 -8.62 8.12
C HIS A 70 -1.90 -9.16 6.70
N GLY A 71 -0.66 -9.12 6.19
CA GLY A 71 -0.24 -9.78 4.97
C GLY A 71 0.95 -10.71 5.20
N ARG A 72 1.10 -11.71 4.34
CA ARG A 72 2.28 -12.57 4.26
C ARG A 72 3.12 -12.14 3.07
N LEU A 73 4.38 -11.89 3.32
CA LEU A 73 5.36 -11.59 2.28
C LEU A 73 6.32 -12.77 2.15
N PHE A 74 6.29 -13.39 1.01
CA PHE A 74 7.19 -14.49 0.62
C PHE A 74 8.33 -13.93 -0.22
N VAL A 75 9.55 -14.24 0.14
CA VAL A 75 10.73 -13.88 -0.65
C VAL A 75 11.23 -15.09 -1.44
N PRO A 76 11.91 -14.88 -2.59
CA PRO A 76 12.53 -15.97 -3.32
C PRO A 76 13.54 -16.74 -2.46
N GLU A 77 13.71 -18.03 -2.75
CA GLU A 77 14.70 -18.87 -2.08
C GLU A 77 16.10 -18.28 -2.23
N GLY A 78 16.86 -18.27 -1.13
CA GLY A 78 18.21 -17.69 -1.10
C GLY A 78 18.27 -16.16 -1.05
N ALA A 79 17.16 -15.45 -1.20
CA ALA A 79 17.14 -14.00 -1.08
C ALA A 79 17.13 -13.54 0.39
N ALA A 80 17.71 -12.36 0.65
CA ALA A 80 17.71 -11.76 1.98
C ALA A 80 16.28 -11.40 2.42
N ARG A 81 15.87 -11.87 3.58
CA ARG A 81 14.55 -11.58 4.14
C ARG A 81 14.51 -10.18 4.73
N PRO A 82 13.43 -9.41 4.52
CA PRO A 82 13.25 -8.14 5.20
C PRO A 82 13.27 -8.31 6.72
N ALA A 83 13.94 -7.39 7.41
CA ALA A 83 14.01 -7.37 8.87
C ALA A 83 12.71 -6.82 9.48
N LEU A 84 12.52 -7.01 10.77
CA LEU A 84 11.44 -6.38 11.54
C LEU A 84 11.51 -4.85 11.39
N GLY A 85 10.38 -4.20 11.11
CA GLY A 85 10.29 -2.77 10.89
C GLY A 85 10.66 -2.31 9.47
N THR A 86 11.11 -3.21 8.58
CA THR A 86 11.31 -2.84 7.17
C THR A 86 9.99 -2.39 6.55
N VAL A 87 10.00 -1.24 5.89
CA VAL A 87 8.86 -0.76 5.10
C VAL A 87 8.90 -1.40 3.72
N VAL A 88 7.80 -1.97 3.30
CA VAL A 88 7.57 -2.55 1.98
C VAL A 88 6.49 -1.75 1.27
N GLU A 89 6.75 -1.32 0.05
CA GLU A 89 5.76 -0.64 -0.78
C GLU A 89 5.17 -1.63 -1.79
N CYS A 90 3.84 -1.73 -1.79
CA CYS A 90 3.12 -2.62 -2.68
C CYS A 90 2.28 -1.83 -3.69
N VAL A 91 2.36 -2.23 -4.97
CA VAL A 91 1.39 -1.78 -5.98
C VAL A 91 0.02 -2.34 -5.61
N THR A 92 -0.98 -1.49 -5.64
CA THR A 92 -2.34 -1.86 -5.23
C THR A 92 -3.00 -2.80 -6.25
N PRO A 93 -3.86 -3.72 -5.81
CA PRO A 93 -4.67 -4.55 -6.71
C PRO A 93 -5.54 -3.72 -7.65
N HIS A 94 -6.21 -2.71 -7.10
CA HIS A 94 -7.09 -1.78 -7.77
C HIS A 94 -7.05 -0.43 -7.03
N CYS A 95 -6.78 0.66 -7.74
CA CYS A 95 -6.57 1.97 -7.14
C CYS A 95 -7.79 2.51 -6.41
N ASP A 96 -8.94 2.59 -7.10
CA ASP A 96 -10.10 3.31 -6.59
C ASP A 96 -10.63 2.76 -5.26
N PRO A 97 -10.94 1.45 -5.13
CA PRO A 97 -11.41 0.92 -3.85
C PRO A 97 -10.31 0.88 -2.80
N THR A 98 -9.02 0.75 -3.16
CA THR A 98 -7.90 0.86 -2.20
C THR A 98 -7.86 2.26 -1.59
N VAL A 99 -7.87 3.30 -2.41
CA VAL A 99 -7.87 4.70 -1.95
C VAL A 99 -9.02 4.99 -1.01
N ASN A 100 -10.19 4.41 -1.28
CA ASN A 100 -11.38 4.57 -0.42
C ASN A 100 -11.21 4.02 1.01
N LEU A 101 -10.20 3.19 1.26
CA LEU A 101 -9.89 2.64 2.60
C LEU A 101 -9.01 3.58 3.42
N HIS A 102 -8.38 4.59 2.81
CA HIS A 102 -7.40 5.46 3.45
C HIS A 102 -7.93 6.90 3.61
N ASP A 103 -7.42 7.62 4.61
CA ASP A 103 -7.81 9.01 4.89
C ASP A 103 -6.93 10.03 4.15
N VAL A 104 -5.67 9.68 3.88
CA VAL A 104 -4.62 10.61 3.46
C VAL A 104 -3.67 9.94 2.48
N TYR A 105 -3.22 10.69 1.48
CA TYR A 105 -2.02 10.36 0.70
C TYR A 105 -0.80 10.98 1.38
N HIS A 106 0.25 10.20 1.51
CA HIS A 106 1.59 10.68 1.82
C HIS A 106 2.32 10.93 0.50
N VAL A 107 2.50 12.18 0.13
CA VAL A 107 3.26 12.56 -1.07
C VAL A 107 4.73 12.58 -0.71
N VAL A 108 5.53 11.77 -1.40
CA VAL A 108 6.95 11.63 -1.10
C VAL A 108 7.81 12.00 -2.31
N GLU A 109 8.94 12.64 -2.05
CA GLU A 109 10.02 12.90 -3.00
C GLU A 109 11.28 12.18 -2.51
N GLY A 110 11.66 11.09 -3.17
CA GLY A 110 12.67 10.19 -2.66
C GLY A 110 12.24 9.60 -1.30
N ASP A 111 13.03 9.84 -0.25
CA ASP A 111 12.75 9.39 1.12
C ASP A 111 12.12 10.47 2.01
N THR A 112 11.71 11.59 1.42
CA THR A 112 11.18 12.74 2.16
C THR A 112 9.68 12.88 1.96
N LEU A 113 8.93 13.00 3.07
CA LEU A 113 7.53 13.38 3.03
C LEU A 113 7.42 14.85 2.62
N ALA A 114 6.91 15.08 1.39
CA ALA A 114 6.73 16.43 0.85
C ALA A 114 5.40 17.04 1.28
N GLU A 115 4.30 16.28 1.16
CA GLU A 115 2.96 16.78 1.44
C GLU A 115 2.04 15.69 2.00
N LEU A 116 0.93 16.12 2.61
CA LEU A 116 -0.19 15.27 3.02
C LEU A 116 -1.46 15.73 2.30
N TRP A 117 -2.01 14.88 1.47
CA TRP A 117 -3.26 15.19 0.76
C TRP A 117 -4.42 14.37 1.33
N PRO A 118 -5.48 15.01 1.83
CA PRO A 118 -6.65 14.29 2.29
C PRO A 118 -7.37 13.62 1.12
N VAL A 119 -7.93 12.43 1.36
CA VAL A 119 -8.81 11.75 0.41
C VAL A 119 -10.22 12.32 0.60
N ASP A 120 -10.62 13.31 -0.20
CA ASP A 120 -11.88 14.04 -0.03
C ASP A 120 -13.13 13.20 -0.33
N ALA A 121 -13.07 12.31 -1.32
CA ALA A 121 -14.21 11.54 -1.82
C ALA A 121 -14.15 10.07 -1.39
N ARG A 122 -13.93 9.81 -0.10
CA ARG A 122 -13.92 8.45 0.44
C ARG A 122 -15.22 8.08 1.16
N GLY A 123 -15.55 6.79 1.18
CA GLY A 123 -16.74 6.27 1.85
C GLY A 123 -18.02 6.49 1.06
N GLY A 124 -19.11 5.84 1.50
CA GLY A 124 -20.43 6.04 0.93
C GLY A 124 -20.90 7.49 1.14
N ARG A 125 -21.71 8.03 0.22
CA ARG A 125 -22.33 9.34 0.35
C ARG A 125 -23.22 9.37 1.59
N SER A 126 -22.69 9.80 2.73
CA SER A 126 -23.51 10.24 3.85
C SER A 126 -23.84 11.71 3.63
N ALA A 127 -25.11 12.03 3.42
CA ALA A 127 -25.62 13.39 3.24
C ALA A 127 -25.54 14.26 4.51
N ILE A 128 -24.86 13.81 5.55
CA ILE A 128 -24.69 14.53 6.81
C ILE A 128 -23.29 15.15 6.83
N GLY A 129 -23.26 16.48 6.69
CA GLY A 129 -22.07 17.31 6.59
C GLY A 129 -20.96 16.94 7.60
N ARG A 130 -19.91 16.33 7.10
CA ARG A 130 -18.66 16.22 7.84
C ARG A 130 -18.00 17.60 7.85
N ARG A 131 -17.97 18.25 9.03
CA ARG A 131 -17.08 19.37 9.22
C ARG A 131 -15.64 18.88 8.97
N ARG A 132 -14.96 19.50 8.00
CA ARG A 132 -13.53 19.27 7.76
C ARG A 132 -12.77 19.43 9.09
N PRO A 133 -11.97 18.46 9.54
CA PRO A 133 -11.08 18.71 10.65
C PRO A 133 -10.11 19.81 10.20
N ARG A 134 -10.02 20.89 10.97
CA ARG A 134 -8.97 21.90 10.78
C ARG A 134 -7.66 21.22 11.12
N LEU A 135 -6.80 20.99 10.14
CA LEU A 135 -5.42 20.60 10.37
C LEU A 135 -4.78 21.66 11.26
N ARG A 136 -4.35 21.25 12.45
CA ARG A 136 -3.51 22.12 13.28
C ARG A 136 -2.15 22.26 12.59
N PRO A 137 -1.56 23.47 12.54
CA PRO A 137 -0.20 23.62 12.01
C PRO A 137 0.75 22.74 12.81
N ALA A 138 1.71 22.12 12.11
CA ALA A 138 2.76 21.31 12.70
C ALA A 138 3.48 22.10 13.80
N ILE A 139 3.62 21.52 14.97
CA ILE A 139 4.45 22.05 16.06
C ILE A 139 5.90 21.76 15.64
N PRO A 140 6.77 22.76 15.53
CA PRO A 140 8.20 22.49 15.30
C PRO A 140 8.78 21.79 16.52
N ILE A 141 9.58 20.75 16.24
CA ILE A 141 10.38 20.02 17.23
C ILE A 141 11.61 20.85 17.57
#